data_40c2b0dbc1593c7d30c187ad3815df9d
#
_entry.id   40c2b0dbc1593c7d30c187ad3815df9d
#
_cell.length_a   1.000
_cell.length_b   1.000
_cell.length_c   1.000
_cell.angle_alpha   90.00
_cell.angle_beta   90.00
_cell.angle_gamma   90.00
#
_symmetry.space_group_name_H-M   'P 1'
#
loop_
_entity.id
_entity.type
_entity.pdbx_description
1 polymer ?
#
loop_
_entity_poly.entity_id
_entity_poly.type
_entity_poly.pdbx_seq_one_letter_code
_entity_poly.pdbx_strand_id
1 'polypeptide(L)'
;MKQNNLRDLYKYAQQNQTKVKRGILYSILNKLFDLAPPVLIGVAIDIVVEGSDSFIGSFGFEDRRQQLIILAFITFVIWGLESIFDYVAAVTWRNIAQDLQHSLRTETFEKTLDLDLSFFENKSSGRLMAILNDDVNQMEQFLNEAANRLIQTATTVIVIGGTFIYISPLVAVFAFIPIPVIIFGSYKFTQRIAERYSKIRNNVESLNAHLSNSITGVLTVKSFNRKDREYKRIDEASKEVKTANYEAIKLSAAFIPIIRI
;
A
#
# COMPACT_ATOMS: atom_id res chain seq x y z
N MET A 1 24.73 2.92 -0.18
CA MET A 1 23.87 2.93 1.02
C MET A 1 22.59 2.10 0.93
N LYS A 2 22.46 1.06 0.07
CA LYS A 2 21.18 0.34 -0.16
C LYS A 2 21.01 -1.01 0.58
N GLN A 3 22.02 -1.51 1.30
CA GLN A 3 21.93 -2.84 1.93
C GLN A 3 21.67 -2.85 3.45
N ASN A 4 21.79 -1.72 4.15
CA ASN A 4 21.65 -1.71 5.61
C ASN A 4 20.18 -1.58 6.09
N ASN A 5 19.28 -0.97 5.30
CA ASN A 5 17.93 -0.65 5.75
C ASN A 5 17.06 -1.88 6.00
N LEU A 6 17.18 -2.93 5.17
CA LEU A 6 16.44 -4.19 5.38
C LEU A 6 17.00 -5.00 6.57
N ARG A 7 18.31 -4.90 6.81
CA ARG A 7 18.96 -5.58 7.93
C ARG A 7 18.57 -4.97 9.28
N ASP A 8 18.40 -3.65 9.32
CA ASP A 8 17.99 -2.94 10.53
C ASP A 8 16.52 -3.18 10.84
N LEU A 9 15.65 -3.21 9.82
CA LEU A 9 14.25 -3.65 9.96
C LEU A 9 14.15 -5.11 10.43
N TYR A 10 15.01 -5.99 9.93
CA TYR A 10 15.07 -7.37 10.37
C TYR A 10 15.51 -7.51 11.82
N LYS A 11 16.51 -6.73 12.27
CA LYS A 11 16.93 -6.68 13.68
C LYS A 11 15.83 -6.20 14.61
N TYR A 12 15.11 -5.14 14.19
CA TYR A 12 13.95 -4.66 14.94
C TYR A 12 12.85 -5.73 15.04
N ALA A 13 12.55 -6.41 13.94
CA ALA A 13 11.60 -7.51 13.92
C ALA A 13 12.04 -8.67 14.84
N GLN A 14 13.37 -8.93 14.96
CA GLN A 14 13.91 -9.89 15.91
C GLN A 14 13.72 -9.47 17.37
N GLN A 15 13.90 -8.21 17.70
CA GLN A 15 13.69 -7.71 19.07
C GLN A 15 12.20 -7.78 19.48
N ASN A 16 11.28 -7.61 18.54
CA ASN A 16 9.83 -7.60 18.77
C ASN A 16 9.12 -8.84 18.21
N GLN A 17 9.79 -10.00 18.14
CA GLN A 17 9.28 -11.21 17.48
C GLN A 17 7.87 -11.61 17.91
N THR A 18 7.53 -11.49 19.19
CA THR A 18 6.21 -11.88 19.69
C THR A 18 5.10 -10.99 19.14
N LYS A 19 5.31 -9.67 19.09
CA LYS A 19 4.34 -8.72 18.52
C LYS A 19 4.18 -8.95 17.03
N VAL A 20 5.30 -9.10 16.29
CA VAL A 20 5.30 -9.34 14.84
C VAL A 20 4.62 -10.68 14.51
N LYS A 21 4.93 -11.76 15.20
CA LYS A 21 4.27 -13.07 15.01
C LYS A 21 2.77 -13.00 15.26
N ARG A 22 2.33 -12.28 16.31
CA ARG A 22 0.90 -12.04 16.55
C ARG A 22 0.24 -11.25 15.44
N GLY A 23 0.88 -10.17 14.98
CA GLY A 23 0.39 -9.39 13.84
C GLY A 23 0.23 -10.24 12.57
N ILE A 24 1.22 -11.06 12.25
CA ILE A 24 1.15 -12.01 11.12
C ILE A 24 -0.01 -13.00 11.30
N LEU A 25 -0.14 -13.60 12.48
CA LEU A 25 -1.20 -14.56 12.77
C LEU A 25 -2.59 -13.92 12.60
N TYR A 26 -2.80 -12.74 13.17
CA TYR A 26 -4.09 -12.03 13.05
C TYR A 26 -4.41 -11.63 11.62
N SER A 27 -3.41 -11.19 10.85
CA SER A 27 -3.58 -10.89 9.41
C SER A 27 -3.95 -12.14 8.60
N ILE A 28 -3.36 -13.28 8.90
CA ILE A 28 -3.68 -14.56 8.25
C ILE A 28 -5.11 -14.99 8.61
N LEU A 29 -5.47 -14.94 9.90
CA LEU A 29 -6.82 -15.32 10.35
C LEU A 29 -7.89 -14.40 9.76
N ASN A 30 -7.68 -13.07 9.80
CA ASN A 30 -8.56 -12.14 9.14
C ASN A 30 -8.76 -12.52 7.66
N LYS A 31 -7.68 -12.78 6.93
CA LYS A 31 -7.78 -13.09 5.50
C LYS A 31 -8.43 -14.43 5.21
N LEU A 32 -8.28 -15.42 6.08
CA LEU A 32 -8.98 -16.70 5.96
C LEU A 32 -10.50 -16.53 6.10
N PHE A 33 -10.97 -15.73 7.05
CA PHE A 33 -12.39 -15.42 7.19
C PHE A 33 -12.92 -14.55 6.04
N ASP A 34 -12.15 -13.58 5.55
CA ASP A 34 -12.47 -12.76 4.38
C ASP A 34 -12.62 -13.57 3.08
N LEU A 35 -11.96 -14.72 2.98
CA LEU A 35 -12.08 -15.64 1.84
C LEU A 35 -13.27 -16.63 1.97
N ALA A 36 -14.05 -16.58 3.04
CA ALA A 36 -15.17 -17.50 3.25
C ALA A 36 -16.41 -17.24 2.34
N PRO A 37 -16.76 -16.01 1.91
CA PRO A 37 -17.97 -15.76 1.14
C PRO A 37 -18.18 -16.65 -0.09
N PRO A 38 -17.20 -16.90 -0.96
CA PRO A 38 -17.35 -17.82 -2.10
C PRO A 38 -17.75 -19.23 -1.68
N VAL A 39 -17.18 -19.73 -0.56
CA VAL A 39 -17.48 -21.04 -0.02
C VAL A 39 -18.91 -21.09 0.53
N LEU A 40 -19.32 -20.04 1.26
CA LEU A 40 -20.67 -19.91 1.80
C LEU A 40 -21.73 -19.85 0.69
N ILE A 41 -21.42 -19.16 -0.42
CA ILE A 41 -22.29 -19.17 -1.61
C ILE A 41 -22.40 -20.59 -2.18
N GLY A 42 -21.30 -21.32 -2.28
CA GLY A 42 -21.31 -22.72 -2.71
C GLY A 42 -22.21 -23.58 -1.82
N VAL A 43 -22.08 -23.47 -0.50
CA VAL A 43 -22.94 -24.19 0.46
C VAL A 43 -24.41 -23.77 0.33
N ALA A 44 -24.71 -22.50 0.06
CA ALA A 44 -26.08 -22.04 -0.16
C ALA A 44 -26.71 -22.70 -1.41
N ILE A 45 -25.94 -22.80 -2.49
CA ILE A 45 -26.37 -23.49 -3.73
C ILE A 45 -26.60 -24.97 -3.46
N ASP A 46 -25.69 -25.61 -2.76
CA ASP A 46 -25.76 -27.01 -2.34
C ASP A 46 -27.08 -27.31 -1.58
N ILE A 47 -27.42 -26.48 -0.60
CA ILE A 47 -28.70 -26.58 0.15
C ILE A 47 -29.92 -26.49 -0.78
N VAL A 48 -29.90 -25.58 -1.76
CA VAL A 48 -31.04 -25.38 -2.66
C VAL A 48 -31.19 -26.54 -3.65
N VAL A 49 -30.08 -27.08 -4.15
CA VAL A 49 -30.06 -28.13 -5.18
C VAL A 49 -30.26 -29.50 -4.54
N GLU A 50 -29.48 -29.87 -3.54
CA GLU A 50 -29.41 -31.22 -2.98
C GLU A 50 -30.32 -31.41 -1.75
N GLY A 51 -30.72 -30.35 -1.07
CA GLY A 51 -31.66 -30.40 0.05
C GLY A 51 -31.11 -31.22 1.22
N SER A 52 -31.77 -32.37 1.51
CA SER A 52 -31.32 -33.28 2.60
C SER A 52 -29.91 -33.84 2.41
N ASP A 53 -29.44 -33.96 1.17
CA ASP A 53 -28.15 -34.54 0.85
C ASP A 53 -27.03 -33.49 0.82
N SER A 54 -27.36 -32.22 1.07
CA SER A 54 -26.41 -31.10 1.17
C SER A 54 -25.40 -31.28 2.31
N PHE A 55 -24.31 -30.51 2.26
CA PHE A 55 -23.29 -30.51 3.32
C PHE A 55 -23.88 -30.28 4.72
N ILE A 56 -24.80 -29.32 4.89
CA ILE A 56 -25.48 -29.09 6.18
C ILE A 56 -26.51 -30.18 6.46
N GLY A 57 -27.18 -30.71 5.43
CA GLY A 57 -28.11 -31.84 5.56
C GLY A 57 -27.45 -33.08 6.15
N SER A 58 -26.19 -33.36 5.82
CA SER A 58 -25.41 -34.49 6.35
C SER A 58 -25.23 -34.48 7.88
N PHE A 59 -25.43 -33.32 8.53
CA PHE A 59 -25.44 -33.18 9.99
C PHE A 59 -26.82 -33.45 10.63
N GLY A 60 -27.82 -33.93 9.87
CA GLY A 60 -29.14 -34.29 10.37
C GLY A 60 -30.20 -33.20 10.26
N PHE A 61 -29.94 -32.12 9.51
CA PHE A 61 -30.92 -31.05 9.24
C PHE A 61 -31.60 -31.29 7.88
N GLU A 62 -32.75 -31.95 7.85
CA GLU A 62 -33.44 -32.31 6.60
C GLU A 62 -34.22 -31.15 5.98
N ASP A 63 -34.73 -30.20 6.81
CA ASP A 63 -35.49 -29.06 6.33
C ASP A 63 -34.60 -27.96 5.75
N ARG A 64 -34.80 -27.64 4.48
CA ARG A 64 -34.09 -26.57 3.76
C ARG A 64 -34.14 -25.22 4.49
N ARG A 65 -35.26 -24.87 5.12
CA ARG A 65 -35.40 -23.62 5.87
C ARG A 65 -34.46 -23.60 7.09
N GLN A 66 -34.38 -24.71 7.81
CA GLN A 66 -33.45 -24.84 8.95
C GLN A 66 -32.00 -24.74 8.49
N GLN A 67 -31.64 -25.41 7.39
CA GLN A 67 -30.28 -25.34 6.82
C GLN A 67 -29.91 -23.91 6.44
N LEU A 68 -30.82 -23.14 5.79
CA LEU A 68 -30.56 -21.74 5.43
C LEU A 68 -30.43 -20.83 6.65
N ILE A 69 -31.18 -21.06 7.72
CA ILE A 69 -31.07 -20.32 8.98
C ILE A 69 -29.70 -20.58 9.64
N ILE A 70 -29.29 -21.86 9.66
CA ILE A 70 -27.97 -22.25 10.17
C ILE A 70 -26.86 -21.60 9.35
N LEU A 71 -26.95 -21.64 8.02
CA LEU A 71 -25.98 -20.99 7.14
C LEU A 71 -25.92 -19.48 7.38
N ALA A 72 -27.07 -18.81 7.55
CA ALA A 72 -27.13 -17.39 7.86
C ALA A 72 -26.44 -17.08 9.20
N PHE A 73 -26.66 -17.92 10.22
CA PHE A 73 -25.98 -17.77 11.52
C PHE A 73 -24.47 -17.99 11.40
N ILE A 74 -24.03 -19.02 10.69
CA ILE A 74 -22.61 -19.29 10.43
C ILE A 74 -21.98 -18.10 9.70
N THR A 75 -22.65 -17.57 8.69
CA THR A 75 -22.20 -16.38 7.93
C THR A 75 -22.01 -15.17 8.87
N PHE A 76 -22.98 -14.93 9.74
CA PHE A 76 -22.91 -13.83 10.71
C PHE A 76 -21.71 -14.00 11.68
N VAL A 77 -21.49 -15.23 12.17
CA VAL A 77 -20.36 -15.54 13.05
C VAL A 77 -19.02 -15.35 12.31
N ILE A 78 -18.91 -15.82 11.06
CA ILE A 78 -17.71 -15.67 10.24
C ILE A 78 -17.37 -14.18 10.03
N TRP A 79 -18.35 -13.35 9.68
CA TRP A 79 -18.15 -11.92 9.51
C TRP A 79 -17.81 -11.21 10.82
N GLY A 80 -18.42 -11.65 11.93
CA GLY A 80 -18.05 -11.16 13.26
C GLY A 80 -16.58 -11.46 13.60
N LEU A 81 -16.13 -12.68 13.33
CA LEU A 81 -14.73 -13.08 13.54
C LEU A 81 -13.78 -12.34 12.58
N GLU A 82 -14.15 -12.21 11.31
CA GLU A 82 -13.39 -11.43 10.33
C GLU A 82 -13.17 -9.99 10.83
N SER A 83 -14.23 -9.30 11.25
CA SER A 83 -14.14 -7.93 11.77
C SER A 83 -13.33 -7.82 13.05
N ILE A 84 -13.42 -8.81 13.95
CA ILE A 84 -12.59 -8.86 15.16
C ILE A 84 -11.11 -9.01 14.79
N PHE A 85 -10.78 -9.93 13.90
CA PHE A 85 -9.39 -10.16 13.50
C PHE A 85 -8.84 -9.01 12.67
N ASP A 86 -9.65 -8.33 11.86
CA ASP A 86 -9.24 -7.09 11.17
C ASP A 86 -8.86 -6.00 12.16
N TYR A 87 -9.73 -5.75 13.14
CA TYR A 87 -9.46 -4.77 14.21
C TYR A 87 -8.18 -5.09 14.98
N VAL A 88 -8.03 -6.34 15.44
CA VAL A 88 -6.86 -6.75 16.24
C VAL A 88 -5.58 -6.72 15.41
N ALA A 89 -5.63 -7.12 14.13
CA ALA A 89 -4.50 -7.01 13.21
C ALA A 89 -4.11 -5.55 13.00
N ALA A 90 -5.09 -4.67 12.69
CA ALA A 90 -4.85 -3.26 12.48
C ALA A 90 -4.23 -2.57 13.70
N VAL A 91 -4.76 -2.81 14.91
CA VAL A 91 -4.20 -2.27 16.15
C VAL A 91 -2.78 -2.79 16.39
N THR A 92 -2.55 -4.09 16.16
CA THR A 92 -1.21 -4.69 16.36
C THR A 92 -0.18 -4.07 15.43
N TRP A 93 -0.47 -3.94 14.12
CA TRP A 93 0.45 -3.35 13.17
C TRP A 93 0.70 -1.86 13.42
N ARG A 94 -0.34 -1.10 13.78
CA ARG A 94 -0.19 0.32 14.15
C ARG A 94 0.69 0.49 15.38
N ASN A 95 0.52 -0.34 16.40
CA ASN A 95 1.37 -0.29 17.60
C ASN A 95 2.83 -0.64 17.27
N ILE A 96 3.07 -1.67 16.44
CA ILE A 96 4.43 -2.01 15.99
C ILE A 96 5.05 -0.84 15.19
N ALA A 97 4.27 -0.19 14.33
CA ALA A 97 4.72 0.95 13.55
C ALA A 97 5.06 2.15 14.45
N GLN A 98 4.27 2.43 15.48
CA GLN A 98 4.54 3.49 16.46
C GLN A 98 5.78 3.19 17.33
N ASP A 99 5.93 1.95 17.78
CA ASP A 99 7.13 1.53 18.52
C ASP A 99 8.40 1.71 17.66
N LEU A 100 8.35 1.33 16.38
CA LEU A 100 9.45 1.53 15.44
C LEU A 100 9.73 3.02 15.20
N GLN A 101 8.70 3.82 14.99
CA GLN A 101 8.82 5.27 14.79
C GLN A 101 9.53 5.92 15.98
N HIS A 102 9.11 5.57 17.20
CA HIS A 102 9.74 6.07 18.43
C HIS A 102 11.22 5.67 18.49
N SER A 103 11.54 4.40 18.30
CA SER A 103 12.92 3.89 18.36
C SER A 103 13.80 4.55 17.30
N LEU A 104 13.32 4.65 16.04
CA LEU A 104 14.09 5.29 14.97
C LEU A 104 14.35 6.78 15.25
N ARG A 105 13.36 7.49 15.80
CA ARG A 105 13.50 8.90 16.13
C ARG A 105 14.53 9.12 17.24
N THR A 106 14.46 8.34 18.31
CA THR A 106 15.38 8.45 19.45
C THR A 106 16.79 8.03 19.08
N GLU A 107 16.97 6.89 18.40
CA GLU A 107 18.29 6.42 17.95
C GLU A 107 18.94 7.38 16.92
N THR A 108 18.13 7.93 16.00
CA THR A 108 18.64 8.90 15.02
C THR A 108 19.04 10.19 15.68
N PHE A 109 18.27 10.65 16.67
CA PHE A 109 18.60 11.85 17.45
C PHE A 109 19.87 11.65 18.28
N GLU A 110 19.99 10.52 18.99
CA GLU A 110 21.20 10.15 19.75
C GLU A 110 22.44 10.15 18.85
N LYS A 111 22.39 9.45 17.71
CA LYS A 111 23.49 9.47 16.73
C LYS A 111 23.78 10.86 16.15
N THR A 112 22.77 11.71 16.09
CA THR A 112 22.97 13.09 15.62
C THR A 112 23.76 13.90 16.64
N LEU A 113 23.55 13.67 17.94
CA LEU A 113 24.33 14.36 19.00
C LEU A 113 25.79 13.94 19.02
N ASP A 114 26.11 12.73 18.57
CA ASP A 114 27.47 12.21 18.48
C ASP A 114 28.27 12.71 17.24
N LEU A 115 27.62 13.48 16.36
CA LEU A 115 28.27 14.00 15.15
C LEU A 115 29.17 15.20 15.46
N ASP A 116 30.27 15.32 14.71
CA ASP A 116 31.23 16.44 14.81
C ASP A 116 30.56 17.77 14.47
N LEU A 117 31.06 18.85 15.08
CA LEU A 117 30.57 20.21 14.84
C LEU A 117 30.63 20.61 13.35
N SER A 118 31.64 20.15 12.63
CA SER A 118 31.81 20.37 11.18
C SER A 118 30.64 19.84 10.33
N PHE A 119 29.92 18.82 10.81
CA PHE A 119 28.73 18.32 10.15
C PHE A 119 27.57 19.32 10.21
N PHE A 120 27.43 20.02 11.34
CA PHE A 120 26.37 21.02 11.55
C PHE A 120 26.66 22.33 10.80
N GLU A 121 27.92 22.68 10.60
CA GLU A 121 28.33 23.84 9.81
C GLU A 121 28.02 23.67 8.31
N ASN A 122 28.09 22.43 7.80
CA ASN A 122 27.90 22.10 6.39
C ASN A 122 26.47 21.66 6.03
N LYS A 123 25.61 21.38 6.99
CA LYS A 123 24.22 20.92 6.74
C LYS A 123 23.22 21.77 7.52
N SER A 124 22.19 22.23 6.82
CA SER A 124 21.11 22.97 7.47
C SER A 124 20.37 22.10 8.49
N SER A 125 20.09 22.69 9.66
CA SER A 125 19.24 22.06 10.70
C SER A 125 17.88 21.60 10.14
N GLY A 126 17.35 22.28 9.11
CA GLY A 126 16.14 21.88 8.42
C GLY A 126 16.21 20.50 7.77
N ARG A 127 17.39 20.07 7.24
CA ARG A 127 17.57 18.72 6.68
C ARG A 127 17.53 17.63 7.76
N LEU A 128 18.09 17.91 8.93
CA LEU A 128 18.03 16.98 10.07
C LEU A 128 16.60 16.84 10.59
N MET A 129 15.88 17.96 10.67
CA MET A 129 14.47 17.94 11.05
C MET A 129 13.62 17.17 10.06
N ALA A 130 13.87 17.28 8.75
CA ALA A 130 13.20 16.49 7.73
C ALA A 130 13.46 14.98 7.91
N ILE A 131 14.71 14.56 8.21
CA ILE A 131 15.01 13.15 8.47
C ILE A 131 14.27 12.66 9.72
N LEU A 132 14.31 13.41 10.82
CA LEU A 132 13.71 13.02 12.10
C LEU A 132 12.17 12.99 12.08
N ASN A 133 11.54 13.79 11.22
CA ASN A 133 10.09 13.85 11.11
C ASN A 133 9.59 13.14 9.85
N ASP A 134 9.98 13.61 8.66
CA ASP A 134 9.36 13.16 7.42
C ASP A 134 9.77 11.74 7.03
N ASP A 135 11.08 11.42 7.07
CA ASP A 135 11.58 10.10 6.70
C ASP A 135 11.13 9.03 7.70
N VAL A 136 11.13 9.36 9.02
CA VAL A 136 10.66 8.45 10.07
C VAL A 136 9.14 8.23 9.98
N ASN A 137 8.36 9.26 9.67
CA ASN A 137 6.92 9.12 9.44
C ASN A 137 6.62 8.27 8.20
N GLN A 138 7.40 8.39 7.12
CA GLN A 138 7.25 7.54 5.93
C GLN A 138 7.51 6.06 6.25
N MET A 139 8.50 5.75 7.10
CA MET A 139 8.77 4.38 7.54
C MET A 139 7.61 3.81 8.38
N GLU A 140 7.02 4.62 9.26
CA GLU A 140 5.84 4.24 10.03
C GLU A 140 4.65 3.91 9.11
N GLN A 141 4.33 4.78 8.16
CA GLN A 141 3.24 4.57 7.20
C GLN A 141 3.46 3.30 6.37
N PHE A 142 4.70 3.08 5.91
CA PHE A 142 5.05 1.86 5.18
C PHE A 142 4.79 0.61 6.00
N LEU A 143 5.20 0.57 7.26
CA LEU A 143 5.03 -0.60 8.12
C LEU A 143 3.55 -0.82 8.48
N ASN A 144 2.82 0.25 8.76
CA ASN A 144 1.41 0.22 9.11
C ASN A 144 0.55 -0.40 7.98
N GLU A 145 0.74 0.05 6.73
CA GLU A 145 -0.10 -0.38 5.62
C GLU A 145 0.49 -1.54 4.81
N ALA A 146 1.77 -1.44 4.42
CA ALA A 146 2.36 -2.35 3.47
C ALA A 146 2.61 -3.74 4.07
N ALA A 147 3.04 -3.85 5.32
CA ALA A 147 3.33 -5.13 5.95
C ALA A 147 2.07 -6.00 6.07
N ASN A 148 0.98 -5.43 6.60
CA ASN A 148 -0.30 -6.13 6.70
C ASN A 148 -0.81 -6.56 5.31
N ARG A 149 -0.79 -5.64 4.34
CA ARG A 149 -1.25 -5.90 2.97
C ARG A 149 -0.44 -6.98 2.26
N LEU A 150 0.88 -7.03 2.45
CA LEU A 150 1.74 -8.07 1.90
C LEU A 150 1.39 -9.47 2.46
N ILE A 151 1.17 -9.57 3.78
CA ILE A 151 0.80 -10.83 4.43
C ILE A 151 -0.57 -11.30 3.94
N GLN A 152 -1.56 -10.42 3.91
CA GLN A 152 -2.89 -10.73 3.41
C GLN A 152 -2.85 -11.18 1.94
N THR A 153 -2.08 -10.49 1.08
CA THR A 153 -1.92 -10.87 -0.32
C THR A 153 -1.25 -12.24 -0.46
N ALA A 154 -0.17 -12.49 0.29
CA ALA A 154 0.49 -13.79 0.30
C ALA A 154 -0.46 -14.91 0.76
N THR A 155 -1.23 -14.67 1.83
CA THR A 155 -2.25 -15.61 2.32
C THR A 155 -3.30 -15.89 1.25
N THR A 156 -3.81 -14.86 0.56
CA THR A 156 -4.77 -15.01 -0.54
C THR A 156 -4.20 -15.90 -1.65
N VAL A 157 -2.98 -15.62 -2.10
CA VAL A 157 -2.33 -16.40 -3.17
C VAL A 157 -2.14 -17.84 -2.77
N ILE A 158 -1.70 -18.10 -1.53
CA ILE A 158 -1.48 -19.47 -1.03
C ILE A 158 -2.81 -20.22 -0.90
N VAL A 159 -3.82 -19.61 -0.30
CA VAL A 159 -5.12 -20.27 -0.05
C VAL A 159 -5.87 -20.49 -1.34
N ILE A 160 -6.08 -19.46 -2.15
CA ILE A 160 -6.79 -19.60 -3.43
C ILE A 160 -6.00 -20.48 -4.39
N GLY A 161 -4.69 -20.27 -4.49
CA GLY A 161 -3.82 -21.10 -5.34
C GLY A 161 -3.82 -22.56 -4.93
N GLY A 162 -3.71 -22.84 -3.64
CA GLY A 162 -3.80 -24.20 -3.09
C GLY A 162 -5.16 -24.84 -3.39
N THR A 163 -6.24 -24.09 -3.24
CA THR A 163 -7.59 -24.57 -3.56
C THR A 163 -7.73 -24.93 -5.04
N PHE A 164 -7.26 -24.08 -5.96
CA PHE A 164 -7.29 -24.39 -7.40
C PHE A 164 -6.45 -25.63 -7.76
N ILE A 165 -5.25 -25.75 -7.18
CA ILE A 165 -4.39 -26.93 -7.41
C ILE A 165 -5.07 -28.20 -6.90
N TYR A 166 -5.74 -28.15 -5.75
CA TYR A 166 -6.43 -29.27 -5.16
C TYR A 166 -7.65 -29.73 -5.97
N ILE A 167 -8.48 -28.77 -6.44
CA ILE A 167 -9.70 -29.06 -7.20
C ILE A 167 -9.35 -29.52 -8.63
N SER A 168 -8.50 -28.79 -9.33
CA SER A 168 -8.09 -29.11 -10.70
C SER A 168 -6.74 -28.46 -11.05
N PRO A 169 -5.66 -29.24 -11.10
CA PRO A 169 -4.35 -28.75 -11.50
C PRO A 169 -4.34 -28.08 -12.89
N LEU A 170 -5.15 -28.57 -13.82
CA LEU A 170 -5.27 -27.99 -15.16
C LEU A 170 -5.85 -26.57 -15.11
N VAL A 171 -6.94 -26.37 -14.35
CA VAL A 171 -7.56 -25.05 -14.16
C VAL A 171 -6.60 -24.11 -13.43
N ALA A 172 -5.85 -24.62 -12.44
CA ALA A 172 -4.83 -23.84 -11.75
C ALA A 172 -3.78 -23.29 -12.73
N VAL A 173 -3.24 -24.10 -13.64
CA VAL A 173 -2.26 -23.63 -14.63
C VAL A 173 -2.83 -22.47 -15.45
N PHE A 174 -4.04 -22.62 -16.01
CA PHE A 174 -4.68 -21.55 -16.78
C PHE A 174 -4.95 -20.30 -15.96
N ALA A 175 -5.36 -20.43 -14.69
CA ALA A 175 -5.58 -19.32 -13.78
C ALA A 175 -4.29 -18.56 -13.43
N PHE A 176 -3.15 -19.25 -13.37
CA PHE A 176 -1.86 -18.64 -13.03
C PHE A 176 -1.08 -18.05 -14.21
N ILE A 177 -1.34 -18.49 -15.45
CA ILE A 177 -0.66 -17.97 -16.67
C ILE A 177 -0.73 -16.44 -16.79
N PRO A 178 -1.85 -15.74 -16.51
CA PRO A 178 -1.89 -14.28 -16.62
C PRO A 178 -0.99 -13.56 -15.61
N ILE A 179 -0.69 -14.15 -14.44
CA ILE A 179 0.02 -13.48 -13.35
C ILE A 179 1.42 -13.01 -13.76
N PRO A 180 2.31 -13.86 -14.34
CA PRO A 180 3.61 -13.40 -14.81
C PRO A 180 3.52 -12.29 -15.87
N VAL A 181 2.52 -12.37 -16.76
CA VAL A 181 2.29 -11.36 -17.81
C VAL A 181 1.92 -10.02 -17.19
N ILE A 182 1.01 -10.02 -16.19
CA ILE A 182 0.60 -8.83 -15.44
C ILE A 182 1.79 -8.25 -14.66
N ILE A 183 2.57 -9.09 -13.98
CA ILE A 183 3.75 -8.63 -13.21
C ILE A 183 4.76 -7.96 -14.13
N PHE A 184 5.11 -8.60 -15.24
CA PHE A 184 6.07 -8.05 -16.20
C PHE A 184 5.56 -6.76 -16.87
N GLY A 185 4.28 -6.76 -17.26
CA GLY A 185 3.61 -5.58 -17.81
C GLY A 185 3.60 -4.42 -16.83
N SER A 186 3.23 -4.68 -15.56
CA SER A 186 3.21 -3.70 -14.48
C SER A 186 4.61 -3.14 -14.19
N TYR A 187 5.64 -3.98 -14.18
CA TYR A 187 7.02 -3.54 -13.99
C TYR A 187 7.47 -2.57 -15.07
N LYS A 188 7.29 -2.93 -16.35
CA LYS A 188 7.62 -2.02 -17.47
C LYS A 188 6.81 -0.75 -17.45
N PHE A 189 5.54 -0.84 -17.10
CA PHE A 189 4.67 0.30 -16.98
C PHE A 189 5.12 1.26 -15.88
N THR A 190 5.46 0.73 -14.69
CA THR A 190 5.96 1.53 -13.57
C THR A 190 7.25 2.28 -13.92
N GLN A 191 8.16 1.66 -14.69
CA GLN A 191 9.35 2.36 -15.17
C GLN A 191 9.00 3.55 -16.06
N ARG A 192 8.10 3.37 -17.04
CA ARG A 192 7.67 4.45 -17.93
C ARG A 192 6.95 5.57 -17.20
N ILE A 193 6.12 5.23 -16.23
CA ILE A 193 5.46 6.23 -15.38
C ILE A 193 6.48 7.01 -14.55
N ALA A 194 7.47 6.34 -13.97
CA ALA A 194 8.50 6.99 -13.16
C ALA A 194 9.28 8.06 -13.96
N GLU A 195 9.58 7.80 -15.23
CA GLU A 195 10.21 8.78 -16.13
C GLU A 195 9.31 10.01 -16.34
N ARG A 196 8.00 9.81 -16.54
CA ARG A 196 7.04 10.92 -16.72
C ARG A 196 6.91 11.75 -15.44
N TYR A 197 6.82 11.11 -14.28
CA TYR A 197 6.78 11.83 -12.99
C TYR A 197 8.09 12.57 -12.68
N SER A 198 9.24 12.03 -13.09
CA SER A 198 10.51 12.74 -12.99
C SER A 198 10.50 14.04 -13.81
N LYS A 199 9.99 14.01 -15.06
CA LYS A 199 9.82 15.20 -15.90
C LYS A 199 8.88 16.23 -15.26
N ILE A 200 7.75 15.77 -14.70
CA ILE A 200 6.82 16.66 -13.97
C ILE A 200 7.54 17.34 -12.81
N ARG A 201 8.29 16.58 -12.00
CA ARG A 201 9.03 17.12 -10.84
C ARG A 201 10.00 18.21 -11.26
N ASN A 202 10.77 18.00 -12.32
CA ASN A 202 11.73 18.99 -12.82
C ASN A 202 11.02 20.27 -13.31
N ASN A 203 9.88 20.13 -14.00
CA ASN A 203 9.10 21.29 -14.45
C ASN A 203 8.48 22.05 -13.29
N VAL A 204 7.99 21.35 -12.26
CA VAL A 204 7.46 21.97 -11.02
C VAL A 204 8.56 22.69 -10.26
N GLU A 205 9.75 22.13 -10.17
CA GLU A 205 10.93 22.77 -9.55
C GLU A 205 11.30 24.06 -10.29
N SER A 206 11.34 24.03 -11.62
CA SER A 206 11.57 25.22 -12.45
C SER A 206 10.48 26.29 -12.24
N LEU A 207 9.20 25.90 -12.24
CA LEU A 207 8.09 26.81 -11.97
C LEU A 207 8.22 27.47 -10.57
N ASN A 208 8.51 26.66 -9.55
CA ASN A 208 8.70 27.16 -8.19
C ASN A 208 9.88 28.12 -8.07
N ALA A 209 10.98 27.87 -8.77
CA ALA A 209 12.11 28.79 -8.83
C ALA A 209 11.72 30.12 -9.49
N HIS A 210 10.97 30.09 -10.59
CA HIS A 210 10.46 31.31 -11.23
C HIS A 210 9.51 32.10 -10.33
N LEU A 211 8.55 31.40 -9.68
CA LEU A 211 7.63 32.02 -8.73
C LEU A 211 8.36 32.65 -7.55
N SER A 212 9.29 31.94 -6.93
CA SER A 212 10.09 32.45 -5.81
C SER A 212 10.86 33.70 -6.20
N ASN A 213 11.55 33.69 -7.35
CA ASN A 213 12.30 34.83 -7.85
C ASN A 213 11.41 36.05 -8.14
N SER A 214 10.23 35.83 -8.75
CA SER A 214 9.30 36.90 -9.08
C SER A 214 8.65 37.53 -7.84
N ILE A 215 8.34 36.71 -6.83
CA ILE A 215 7.76 37.18 -5.56
C ILE A 215 8.81 37.94 -4.75
N THR A 216 10.03 37.41 -4.63
CA THR A 216 11.12 38.06 -3.92
C THR A 216 11.53 39.37 -4.61
N GLY A 217 11.56 39.37 -5.96
CA GLY A 217 11.88 40.54 -6.77
C GLY A 217 10.68 41.43 -7.15
N VAL A 218 9.53 41.30 -6.49
CA VAL A 218 8.28 42.00 -6.88
C VAL A 218 8.41 43.52 -6.97
N LEU A 219 9.20 44.12 -6.10
CA LEU A 219 9.47 45.58 -6.13
C LEU A 219 10.21 45.95 -7.42
N THR A 220 11.19 45.20 -7.82
CA THR A 220 11.94 45.39 -9.08
C THR A 220 11.02 45.24 -10.30
N VAL A 221 10.19 44.20 -10.33
CA VAL A 221 9.22 43.98 -11.41
C VAL A 221 8.25 45.14 -11.55
N LYS A 222 7.76 45.70 -10.42
CA LYS A 222 6.87 46.85 -10.40
C LYS A 222 7.59 48.14 -10.81
N SER A 223 8.80 48.41 -10.31
CA SER A 223 9.58 49.62 -10.62
C SER A 223 9.93 49.73 -12.10
N PHE A 224 10.21 48.58 -12.76
CA PHE A 224 10.52 48.55 -14.20
C PHE A 224 9.29 48.32 -15.07
N ASN A 225 8.07 48.27 -14.51
CA ASN A 225 6.81 48.00 -15.20
C ASN A 225 6.86 46.76 -16.09
N ARG A 226 7.46 45.66 -15.58
CA ARG A 226 7.67 44.40 -16.33
C ARG A 226 6.66 43.31 -15.98
N LYS A 227 5.49 43.68 -15.46
CA LYS A 227 4.44 42.73 -15.04
C LYS A 227 4.05 41.73 -16.13
N ASP A 228 3.83 42.19 -17.36
CA ASP A 228 3.37 41.33 -18.44
C ASP A 228 4.43 40.30 -18.89
N ARG A 229 5.71 40.67 -18.79
CA ARG A 229 6.82 39.74 -19.08
C ARG A 229 6.93 38.64 -18.04
N GLU A 230 6.83 38.99 -16.77
CA GLU A 230 6.87 38.02 -15.69
C GLU A 230 5.64 37.10 -15.72
N TYR A 231 4.46 37.66 -16.01
CA TYR A 231 3.25 36.84 -16.21
C TYR A 231 3.42 35.82 -17.32
N LYS A 232 3.92 36.22 -18.51
CA LYS A 232 4.17 35.32 -19.62
C LYS A 232 5.14 34.19 -19.23
N ARG A 233 6.22 34.51 -18.52
CA ARG A 233 7.23 33.55 -18.06
C ARG A 233 6.63 32.48 -17.12
N ILE A 234 5.79 32.92 -16.19
CA ILE A 234 5.09 32.00 -15.27
C ILE A 234 4.04 31.17 -16.04
N ASP A 235 3.29 31.77 -16.94
CA ASP A 235 2.30 31.09 -17.77
C ASP A 235 2.93 30.01 -18.65
N GLU A 236 4.07 30.28 -19.28
CA GLU A 236 4.84 29.32 -20.06
C GLU A 236 5.32 28.15 -19.19
N ALA A 237 5.95 28.41 -18.05
CA ALA A 237 6.38 27.35 -17.12
C ALA A 237 5.20 26.54 -16.58
N SER A 238 4.08 27.17 -16.28
CA SER A 238 2.85 26.49 -15.85
C SER A 238 2.25 25.61 -16.95
N LYS A 239 2.30 26.07 -18.22
CA LYS A 239 1.88 25.26 -19.39
C LYS A 239 2.76 24.01 -19.57
N GLU A 240 4.07 24.12 -19.35
CA GLU A 240 4.97 22.96 -19.40
C GLU A 240 4.61 21.91 -18.32
N VAL A 241 4.35 22.35 -17.09
CA VAL A 241 3.86 21.48 -16.01
C VAL A 241 2.53 20.82 -16.40
N LYS A 242 1.57 21.60 -16.91
CA LYS A 242 0.27 21.11 -17.37
C LYS A 242 0.42 20.04 -18.46
N THR A 243 1.27 20.30 -19.47
CA THR A 243 1.48 19.36 -20.59
C THR A 243 2.11 18.06 -20.11
N ALA A 244 3.13 18.15 -19.25
CA ALA A 244 3.77 16.97 -18.66
C ALA A 244 2.79 16.15 -17.81
N ASN A 245 1.90 16.79 -17.06
CA ASN A 245 0.84 16.12 -16.30
C ASN A 245 -0.16 15.42 -17.24
N TYR A 246 -0.58 16.05 -18.34
CA TYR A 246 -1.49 15.40 -19.29
C TYR A 246 -0.89 14.12 -19.90
N GLU A 247 0.40 14.13 -20.23
CA GLU A 247 1.10 12.94 -20.74
C GLU A 247 1.15 11.83 -19.69
N ALA A 248 1.42 12.16 -18.41
CA ALA A 248 1.45 11.20 -17.32
C ALA A 248 0.05 10.65 -17.00
N ILE A 249 -0.99 11.52 -16.99
CA ILE A 249 -2.37 11.12 -16.74
C ILE A 249 -2.87 10.15 -17.81
N LYS A 250 -2.62 10.43 -19.11
CA LYS A 250 -3.00 9.51 -20.20
C LYS A 250 -2.39 8.12 -20.01
N LEU A 251 -1.10 8.06 -19.68
CA LEU A 251 -0.42 6.80 -19.43
C LEU A 251 -0.98 6.11 -18.18
N SER A 252 -1.14 6.84 -17.08
CA SER A 252 -1.66 6.32 -15.81
C SER A 252 -3.10 5.80 -15.96
N ALA A 253 -3.95 6.52 -16.66
CA ALA A 253 -5.34 6.12 -16.89
C ALA A 253 -5.47 4.86 -17.76
N ALA A 254 -4.51 4.58 -18.64
CA ALA A 254 -4.51 3.37 -19.47
C ALA A 254 -4.15 2.10 -18.69
N PHE A 255 -3.55 2.22 -17.51
CA PHE A 255 -3.05 1.07 -16.74
C PHE A 255 -4.16 0.13 -16.26
N ILE A 256 -5.20 0.67 -15.63
CA ILE A 256 -6.29 -0.14 -15.08
C ILE A 256 -7.07 -0.88 -16.18
N PRO A 257 -7.46 -0.26 -17.30
CA PRO A 257 -8.10 -0.96 -18.40
C PRO A 257 -7.23 -2.07 -19.00
N ILE A 258 -5.91 -1.87 -19.13
CA ILE A 258 -5.00 -2.88 -19.71
C ILE A 258 -4.89 -4.12 -18.80
N ILE A 259 -4.96 -3.95 -17.49
CA ILE A 259 -4.90 -5.09 -16.56
C ILE A 259 -6.25 -5.81 -16.43
N ARG A 260 -7.37 -5.14 -16.75
CA ARG A 260 -8.70 -5.74 -16.66
C ARG A 260 -9.05 -6.64 -17.84
N ILE A 261 -8.36 -6.51 -18.97
CA ILE A 261 -8.55 -7.37 -20.16
C ILE A 261 -7.83 -8.69 -19.97
#